data_319413c64a305c032b874e25acd794be
#
_entry.id   319413c64a305c032b874e25acd794be
#
_cell.length_a   1.000
_cell.length_b   1.000
_cell.length_c   1.000
_cell.angle_alpha   90.00
_cell.angle_beta   90.00
_cell.angle_gamma   90.00
#
_symmetry.space_group_name_H-M   'P 1'
#
loop_
_entity.id
_entity.type
_entity.pdbx_description
1 polymer ?
#
loop_
_entity_poly.entity_id
_entity_poly.type
_entity_poly.pdbx_seq_one_letter_code
_entity_poly.pdbx_strand_id
1 'polypeptide(L)'
;MITLEKKDSIYYLTMDAEENRWNTTFVRDIAEALDEIENDEGPGALITSSTNPKFFSNGLDLDWMQSPENHLDGGDREVFGEEFMFLMGRVITLPIPTVCAINGHAFGAGFMFALSHDIRIMREDRGYLSANEMQL
;
A
#
# COMPACT_ATOMS: atom_id res chain seq x y z
N MET A 1 -2.25 -9.31 6.23
CA MET A 1 -3.70 -9.08 6.14
C MET A 1 -3.97 -7.61 5.91
N ILE A 2 -4.92 -7.30 5.04
CA ILE A 2 -5.42 -5.94 4.84
C ILE A 2 -6.84 -5.91 5.37
N THR A 3 -7.17 -4.91 6.17
CA THR A 3 -8.54 -4.71 6.67
C THR A 3 -9.04 -3.34 6.25
N LEU A 4 -10.32 -3.27 5.92
CA LEU A 4 -11.02 -2.03 5.63
C LEU A 4 -12.24 -1.90 6.54
N GLU A 5 -12.30 -0.82 7.30
CA GLU A 5 -13.43 -0.51 8.17
C GLU A 5 -13.94 0.89 7.84
N LYS A 6 -15.27 1.06 7.85
CA LYS A 6 -15.88 2.39 7.71
C LYS A 6 -16.50 2.80 9.03
N LYS A 7 -16.16 4.00 9.50
CA LYS A 7 -16.74 4.60 10.69
C LYS A 7 -16.91 6.12 10.49
N ASP A 8 -18.12 6.59 10.66
CA ASP A 8 -18.44 8.03 10.54
C ASP A 8 -17.94 8.65 9.22
N SER A 9 -18.20 7.99 8.10
CA SER A 9 -17.77 8.38 6.75
C SER A 9 -16.25 8.34 6.52
N ILE A 10 -15.47 7.75 7.43
CA ILE A 10 -14.04 7.55 7.25
C ILE A 10 -13.76 6.06 7.06
N TYR A 11 -13.05 5.75 5.98
CA TYR A 11 -12.49 4.43 5.72
C TYR A 11 -11.12 4.31 6.37
N TYR A 12 -10.92 3.26 7.13
CA TYR A 12 -9.64 2.92 7.75
C TYR A 12 -9.08 1.69 7.05
N LEU A 13 -8.10 1.89 6.19
CA LEU A 13 -7.32 0.83 5.56
C LEU A 13 -6.12 0.53 6.43
N THR A 14 -6.13 -0.64 7.06
CA THR A 14 -5.05 -1.04 7.96
C THR A 14 -4.23 -2.16 7.35
N MET A 15 -2.94 -1.94 7.20
CA MET A 15 -1.98 -2.93 6.76
C MET A 15 -1.44 -3.70 7.97
N ASP A 16 -1.73 -4.99 8.01
CA ASP A 16 -1.32 -5.91 9.08
C ASP A 16 -0.73 -7.19 8.47
N ALA A 17 0.33 -7.02 7.69
CA ALA A 17 1.05 -8.08 7.01
C ALA A 17 2.55 -7.98 7.34
N GLU A 18 2.89 -8.17 8.62
CA GLU A 18 4.24 -8.06 9.15
C GLU A 18 4.90 -6.73 8.76
N GLU A 19 5.87 -6.75 7.86
CA GLU A 19 6.57 -5.55 7.36
C GLU A 19 5.85 -4.87 6.19
N ASN A 20 4.67 -5.35 5.81
CA ASN A 20 3.87 -4.84 4.70
C ASN A 20 4.69 -4.76 3.40
N ARG A 21 5.27 -5.90 3.02
CA ARG A 21 6.06 -6.04 1.80
C ARG A 21 5.16 -6.25 0.60
N TRP A 22 5.55 -5.69 -0.53
CA TRP A 22 4.78 -5.69 -1.77
C TRP A 22 5.07 -6.90 -2.64
N ASN A 23 4.01 -7.65 -2.92
CA ASN A 23 3.92 -8.71 -3.92
C ASN A 23 2.53 -8.63 -4.57
N THR A 24 2.23 -9.49 -5.53
CA THR A 24 0.93 -9.43 -6.22
C THR A 24 -0.25 -9.66 -5.29
N THR A 25 -0.13 -10.52 -4.30
CA THR A 25 -1.20 -10.74 -3.30
C THR A 25 -1.49 -9.44 -2.54
N PHE A 26 -0.44 -8.77 -2.05
CA PHE A 26 -0.60 -7.51 -1.31
C PHE A 26 -1.23 -6.41 -2.17
N VAL A 27 -0.82 -6.30 -3.44
CA VAL A 27 -1.43 -5.37 -4.42
C VAL A 27 -2.92 -5.66 -4.58
N ARG A 28 -3.29 -6.92 -4.76
CA ARG A 28 -4.67 -7.34 -5.00
C ARG A 28 -5.56 -7.15 -3.76
N ASP A 29 -5.04 -7.43 -2.57
CA ASP A 29 -5.76 -7.21 -1.32
C ASP A 29 -6.11 -5.72 -1.13
N ILE A 30 -5.17 -4.82 -1.44
CA ILE A 30 -5.46 -3.37 -1.39
C ILE A 30 -6.43 -2.97 -2.50
N ALA A 31 -6.29 -3.54 -3.71
CA ALA A 31 -7.22 -3.27 -4.79
C ALA A 31 -8.67 -3.64 -4.44
N GLU A 32 -8.89 -4.78 -3.77
CA GLU A 32 -10.21 -5.18 -3.27
C GLU A 32 -10.78 -4.15 -2.27
N ALA A 33 -9.95 -3.64 -1.38
CA ALA A 33 -10.38 -2.58 -0.46
C ALA A 33 -10.78 -1.29 -1.21
N LEU A 34 -10.06 -0.92 -2.28
CA LEU A 34 -10.44 0.22 -3.11
C LEU A 34 -11.74 -0.05 -3.88
N ASP A 35 -12.00 -1.29 -4.30
CA ASP A 35 -13.28 -1.67 -4.93
C ASP A 35 -14.45 -1.41 -3.98
N GLU A 36 -14.33 -1.76 -2.71
CA GLU A 36 -15.36 -1.48 -1.72
C GLU A 36 -15.62 0.02 -1.56
N ILE A 37 -14.55 0.82 -1.51
CA ILE A 37 -14.66 2.28 -1.40
C ILE A 37 -15.35 2.87 -2.64
N GLU A 38 -14.95 2.45 -3.83
CA GLU A 38 -15.50 2.96 -5.09
C GLU A 38 -16.97 2.55 -5.31
N ASN A 39 -17.39 1.43 -4.75
CA ASN A 39 -18.77 0.96 -4.80
C ASN A 39 -19.69 1.66 -3.79
N ASP A 40 -19.13 2.40 -2.84
CA ASP A 40 -19.89 3.16 -1.87
C ASP A 40 -20.05 4.61 -2.35
N GLU A 41 -21.28 5.00 -2.65
CA GLU A 41 -21.61 6.33 -3.19
C GLU A 41 -21.69 7.44 -2.11
N GLY A 42 -21.50 7.08 -0.84
CA GLY A 42 -21.57 8.04 0.25
C GLY A 42 -20.34 8.95 0.33
N PRO A 43 -20.44 10.05 1.11
CA PRO A 43 -19.27 10.87 1.40
C PRO A 43 -18.25 10.08 2.19
N GLY A 44 -16.97 10.36 1.99
CA GLY A 44 -15.91 9.62 2.68
C GLY A 44 -14.55 10.30 2.62
N ALA A 45 -13.65 9.74 3.41
CA ALA A 45 -12.22 9.99 3.33
C ALA A 45 -11.51 8.67 3.67
N LEU A 46 -10.32 8.45 3.14
CA LEU A 46 -9.51 7.27 3.41
C LEU A 46 -8.33 7.62 4.31
N ILE A 47 -8.13 6.83 5.37
CA ILE A 47 -6.90 6.86 6.16
C ILE A 47 -6.22 5.50 6.00
N THR A 48 -4.99 5.50 5.50
CA THR A 48 -4.15 4.30 5.39
C THR A 48 -3.12 4.29 6.51
N SER A 49 -3.02 3.17 7.23
CA SER A 49 -2.11 3.00 8.35
C SER A 49 -1.50 1.60 8.39
N SER A 50 -0.50 1.40 9.24
CA SER A 50 0.16 0.11 9.49
C SER A 50 0.12 -0.23 10.98
N THR A 51 -0.04 -1.53 11.29
CA THR A 51 0.07 -2.03 12.67
C THR A 51 1.52 -2.29 13.08
N ASN A 52 2.45 -2.38 12.13
CA ASN A 52 3.86 -2.66 12.44
C ASN A 52 4.50 -1.45 13.13
N PRO A 53 5.14 -1.62 14.30
CA PRO A 53 5.70 -0.49 15.06
C PRO A 53 6.95 0.13 14.42
N LYS A 54 7.59 -0.56 13.47
CA LYS A 54 8.82 -0.11 12.80
C LYS A 54 8.59 0.31 11.36
N PHE A 55 7.73 -0.39 10.65
CA PHE A 55 7.50 -0.17 9.23
C PHE A 55 6.07 0.28 8.92
N PHE A 56 5.94 1.36 8.19
CA PHE A 56 4.75 1.59 7.39
C PHE A 56 4.70 0.55 6.26
N SER A 57 5.81 0.44 5.50
CA SER A 57 6.04 -0.62 4.53
C SER A 57 7.53 -0.74 4.21
N ASN A 58 8.04 -1.97 4.22
CA ASN A 58 9.46 -2.25 3.93
C ASN A 58 9.75 -2.42 2.43
N GLY A 59 8.80 -2.03 1.57
CA GLY A 59 9.02 -2.05 0.12
C GLY A 59 8.73 -3.40 -0.53
N LEU A 60 9.41 -3.69 -1.64
CA LEU A 60 9.21 -4.90 -2.43
C LEU A 60 9.57 -6.16 -1.63
N ASP A 61 8.76 -7.18 -1.75
CA ASP A 61 9.04 -8.51 -1.22
C ASP A 61 10.10 -9.21 -2.10
N LEU A 62 11.36 -9.01 -1.74
CA LEU A 62 12.49 -9.53 -2.50
C LEU A 62 12.57 -11.05 -2.47
N ASP A 63 12.19 -11.67 -1.37
CA ASP A 63 12.18 -13.13 -1.24
C ASP A 63 11.15 -13.72 -2.20
N TRP A 64 9.95 -13.13 -2.24
CA TRP A 64 8.93 -13.50 -3.21
C TRP A 64 9.39 -13.26 -4.65
N MET A 65 10.00 -12.12 -4.92
CA MET A 65 10.44 -11.74 -6.26
C MET A 65 11.53 -12.70 -6.80
N GLN A 66 12.38 -13.21 -5.94
CA GLN A 66 13.50 -14.09 -6.32
C GLN A 66 13.17 -15.57 -6.27
N SER A 67 12.08 -15.97 -5.60
CA SER A 67 11.72 -17.36 -5.45
C SER A 67 11.10 -17.94 -6.73
N PRO A 68 11.71 -18.96 -7.37
CA PRO A 68 11.11 -19.62 -8.53
C PRO A 68 9.78 -20.29 -8.22
N GLU A 69 9.59 -20.74 -6.98
CA GLU A 69 8.41 -21.47 -6.52
C GLU A 69 7.15 -20.61 -6.55
N ASN A 70 7.31 -19.30 -6.38
CA ASN A 70 6.19 -18.35 -6.38
C ASN A 70 5.74 -17.97 -7.81
N HIS A 71 6.39 -18.51 -8.84
CA HIS A 71 6.17 -18.15 -10.25
C HIS A 71 5.92 -19.35 -11.14
N LEU A 72 5.54 -20.50 -10.57
CA LEU A 72 5.33 -21.75 -11.31
C LEU A 72 4.23 -21.65 -12.37
N ASP A 73 3.24 -20.79 -12.16
CA ASP A 73 2.13 -20.59 -13.10
C ASP A 73 2.34 -19.36 -14.01
N GLY A 74 3.54 -18.87 -14.09
CA GLY A 74 4.01 -18.05 -15.21
C GLY A 74 3.52 -16.62 -15.29
N GLY A 75 3.29 -15.92 -14.20
CA GLY A 75 2.84 -14.58 -14.46
C GLY A 75 2.86 -13.55 -13.33
N ASP A 76 2.79 -13.97 -12.10
CA ASP A 76 2.60 -13.03 -10.99
C ASP A 76 3.76 -12.02 -10.86
N ARG A 77 4.99 -12.46 -11.06
CA ARG A 77 6.14 -11.56 -11.06
C ARG A 77 6.16 -10.61 -12.24
N GLU A 78 5.79 -11.11 -13.42
CA GLU A 78 5.80 -10.32 -14.67
C GLU A 78 4.71 -9.24 -14.64
N VAL A 79 3.54 -9.55 -14.07
CA VAL A 79 2.44 -8.60 -13.98
C VAL A 79 2.50 -7.68 -12.77
N PHE A 80 3.37 -7.96 -11.80
CA PHE A 80 3.48 -7.19 -10.56
C PHE A 80 3.64 -5.69 -10.83
N GLY A 81 4.59 -5.32 -11.68
CA GLY A 81 4.88 -3.91 -11.98
C GLY A 81 3.67 -3.18 -12.56
N GLU A 82 2.97 -3.81 -13.49
CA GLU A 82 1.78 -3.25 -14.11
C GLU A 82 0.63 -3.10 -13.09
N GLU A 83 0.33 -4.16 -12.34
CA GLU A 83 -0.73 -4.14 -11.33
C GLU A 83 -0.41 -3.12 -10.22
N PHE A 84 0.85 -3.04 -9.77
CA PHE A 84 1.29 -2.06 -8.77
C PHE A 84 1.10 -0.63 -9.27
N MET A 85 1.56 -0.31 -10.46
CA MET A 85 1.44 1.04 -11.02
C MET A 85 -0.02 1.41 -11.28
N PHE A 86 -0.84 0.45 -11.72
CA PHE A 86 -2.27 0.66 -11.86
C PHE A 86 -2.93 0.97 -10.52
N LEU A 87 -2.55 0.25 -9.46
CA LEU A 87 -3.05 0.52 -8.09
C LEU A 87 -2.67 1.92 -7.62
N MET A 88 -1.41 2.36 -7.85
CA MET A 88 -0.99 3.73 -7.52
C MET A 88 -1.87 4.77 -8.21
N GLY A 89 -2.15 4.56 -9.50
CA GLY A 89 -3.07 5.41 -10.27
C GLY A 89 -4.47 5.46 -9.66
N ARG A 90 -5.00 4.34 -9.19
CA ARG A 90 -6.30 4.27 -8.52
C ARG A 90 -6.32 5.06 -7.21
N VAL A 91 -5.27 4.98 -6.41
CA VAL A 91 -5.17 5.75 -5.16
C VAL A 91 -5.15 7.26 -5.46
N ILE A 92 -4.35 7.67 -6.45
CA ILE A 92 -4.23 9.09 -6.86
C ILE A 92 -5.58 9.63 -7.34
N THR A 93 -6.36 8.83 -8.04
CA THR A 93 -7.63 9.25 -8.65
C THR A 93 -8.86 8.84 -7.84
N LEU A 94 -8.69 8.32 -6.64
CA LEU A 94 -9.81 7.94 -5.79
C LEU A 94 -10.69 9.16 -5.52
N PRO A 95 -12.04 9.05 -5.68
CA PRO A 95 -12.93 10.22 -5.63
C PRO A 95 -13.23 10.72 -4.21
N ILE A 96 -12.40 10.40 -3.25
CA ILE A 96 -12.44 10.88 -1.87
C ILE A 96 -11.03 11.30 -1.42
N PRO A 97 -10.89 12.20 -0.45
CA PRO A 97 -9.60 12.55 0.10
C PRO A 97 -8.89 11.34 0.71
N THR A 98 -7.59 11.25 0.51
CA THR A 98 -6.75 10.17 1.04
C THR A 98 -5.65 10.70 1.95
N VAL A 99 -5.50 10.10 3.12
CA VAL A 99 -4.48 10.43 4.12
C VAL A 99 -3.65 9.21 4.40
N CYS A 100 -2.33 9.36 4.33
CA CYS A 100 -1.38 8.33 4.68
C CYS A 100 -0.77 8.63 6.04
N ALA A 101 -1.01 7.76 7.01
CA ALA A 101 -0.45 7.86 8.36
C ALA A 101 0.84 7.04 8.45
N ILE A 102 1.97 7.69 8.23
CA ILE A 102 3.29 7.04 8.16
C ILE A 102 3.87 6.92 9.57
N ASN A 103 3.72 5.75 10.19
CA ASN A 103 4.13 5.48 11.56
C ASN A 103 5.57 4.97 11.71
N GLY A 104 6.26 4.72 10.62
CA GLY A 104 7.61 4.17 10.60
C GLY A 104 8.22 4.26 9.21
N HIS A 105 9.19 3.38 8.92
CA HIS A 105 9.86 3.37 7.63
C HIS A 105 8.89 3.12 6.47
N ALA A 106 9.04 3.90 5.40
CA ALA A 106 8.38 3.68 4.12
C ALA A 106 9.44 3.64 3.03
N PHE A 107 9.78 2.42 2.59
CA PHE A 107 10.85 2.18 1.65
C PHE A 107 10.31 1.74 0.30
N GLY A 108 10.94 2.21 -0.77
CA GLY A 108 10.69 1.78 -2.12
C GLY A 108 9.21 1.81 -2.52
N ALA A 109 8.63 0.65 -2.82
CA ALA A 109 7.20 0.53 -3.15
C ALA A 109 6.30 1.08 -2.05
N GLY A 110 6.69 0.93 -0.78
CA GLY A 110 5.97 1.54 0.35
C GLY A 110 6.01 3.06 0.34
N PHE A 111 7.13 3.65 -0.06
CA PHE A 111 7.23 5.09 -0.25
C PHE A 111 6.40 5.58 -1.44
N MET A 112 6.42 4.85 -2.56
CA MET A 112 5.59 5.17 -3.72
C MET A 112 4.10 5.14 -3.37
N PHE A 113 3.68 4.14 -2.59
CA PHE A 113 2.31 4.05 -2.10
C PHE A 113 1.95 5.26 -1.21
N ALA A 114 2.83 5.62 -0.29
CA ALA A 114 2.61 6.81 0.54
C ALA A 114 2.48 8.08 -0.30
N LEU A 115 3.31 8.25 -1.33
CA LEU A 115 3.26 9.39 -2.26
C LEU A 115 1.97 9.46 -3.08
N SER A 116 1.28 8.34 -3.27
CA SER A 116 0.04 8.28 -4.05
C SER A 116 -1.17 8.84 -3.31
N HIS A 117 -1.08 9.06 -2.01
CA HIS A 117 -2.12 9.70 -1.21
C HIS A 117 -2.09 11.22 -1.35
N ASP A 118 -3.21 11.88 -1.07
CA ASP A 118 -3.31 13.34 -1.12
C ASP A 118 -2.51 14.00 -0.01
N ILE A 119 -2.57 13.45 1.22
CA ILE A 119 -1.93 14.00 2.41
C ILE A 119 -1.11 12.90 3.08
N ARG A 120 0.10 13.24 3.48
CA ARG A 120 1.02 12.39 4.26
C ARG A 120 1.26 13.02 5.61
N ILE A 121 1.02 12.24 6.66
CA ILE A 121 1.35 12.63 8.02
C ILE A 121 2.34 11.59 8.54
N MET A 122 3.53 12.03 8.88
CA MET A 122 4.59 11.17 9.39
C MET A 122 4.93 11.56 10.82
N ARG A 123 5.18 10.55 11.64
CA ARG A 123 5.67 10.80 13.00
C ARG A 123 7.05 11.45 12.96
N GLU A 124 7.29 12.34 13.90
CA GLU A 124 8.49 13.17 13.99
C GLU A 124 9.71 12.42 14.55
N ASP A 125 9.47 11.45 15.44
CA ASP A 125 10.51 10.88 16.28
C ASP A 125 11.27 9.71 15.68
N ARG A 126 10.75 9.08 14.61
CA ARG A 126 11.42 7.97 13.93
C ARG A 126 10.83 7.63 12.58
N GLY A 127 11.61 6.92 11.79
CA GLY A 127 11.26 6.45 10.46
C GLY A 127 11.96 7.24 9.37
N TYR A 128 12.18 6.58 8.25
CA TYR A 128 12.79 7.16 7.06
C TYR A 128 11.92 6.91 5.84
N LEU A 129 11.89 7.87 4.94
CA LEU A 129 11.36 7.73 3.60
C LEU A 129 12.53 7.50 2.65
N SER A 130 12.46 6.49 1.79
CA SER A 130 13.53 6.20 0.85
C SER A 130 12.98 5.64 -0.46
N ALA A 131 13.43 6.25 -1.57
CA ALA A 131 13.19 5.76 -2.92
C ALA A 131 14.37 4.89 -3.39
N ASN A 132 14.68 3.84 -2.64
CA ASN A 132 15.87 3.02 -2.87
C ASN A 132 15.83 2.21 -4.17
N GLU A 133 14.68 2.05 -4.83
CA GLU A 133 14.57 1.52 -6.20
C GLU A 133 15.32 2.38 -7.22
N MET A 134 15.51 3.64 -6.95
CA MET A 134 16.29 4.53 -7.83
C MET A 134 17.77 4.16 -7.91
N GLN A 135 18.22 3.24 -7.06
CA GLN A 135 19.59 2.74 -7.03
C GLN A 135 19.77 1.38 -7.70
N LEU A 136 18.66 0.80 -8.12
CA LEU A 136 18.63 -0.46 -8.84
C LEU A 136 18.62 -0.20 -10.35
#